data_55a789a7ecfd6f45b8b1f4bb6c8dc21a
#
_entry.id   55a789a7ecfd6f45b8b1f4bb6c8dc21a
#
_cell.length_a   1.000
_cell.length_b   1.000
_cell.length_c   1.000
_cell.angle_alpha   90.00
_cell.angle_beta   90.00
_cell.angle_gamma   90.00
#
_symmetry.space_group_name_H-M   'P 1'
#
loop_
_entity.id
_entity.type
_entity.pdbx_description
1 polymer ?
#
loop_
_entity_poly.entity_id
_entity_poly.type
_entity_poly.pdbx_seq_one_letter_code
_entity_poly.pdbx_strand_id
1 'polypeptide(L)'
;MVSFCLAFPLADEYNGKIISGFTLIYEDSCTHFFFIVLALHVGIHQTTAQVTDLGIASVPGGQSLLYWPVSMTNYVLQTVTNLSSTNWITARTAFAVNTAEVTNLAPSGFFRLQPTTTPAGMALIPAGWFLMGDSLDGEVDAIPTNIYVSAFVMDVNLVNYGLWTNVYAYATSHGYNFVDTGANSGTDTNYPVQSVDWFDCVKWCNARSQQAGLTPVYYADAGFTQVFTNGNDATTVFANWSANGYRLPTESEWEKAARGGGIGLRFPWGNLIHTNQAQYTYSSGYSYDLGPTNSPSGPSPAGSFDVNGYGLYDMAGNLCEWCWDWYGGPLYHKPNNINPTGPNYWLGSQARVLRGGNWSQSAYFARCAWRFSYIPGNPGGVPGSTGPSFGFRCVRGL
;
A
#
# COMPACT_ATOMS: atom_id res chain seq x y z
N MET A 1 -21.64 3.42 15.18
CA MET A 1 -21.23 2.84 13.89
C MET A 1 -22.31 3.26 12.91
N VAL A 2 -21.95 4.07 11.93
CA VAL A 2 -22.92 4.63 10.98
C VAL A 2 -22.79 3.82 9.69
N SER A 3 -23.81 3.05 9.34
CA SER A 3 -23.88 2.33 8.07
C SER A 3 -24.90 2.99 7.17
N PHE A 4 -24.48 3.34 5.95
CA PHE A 4 -25.38 3.89 4.92
C PHE A 4 -25.67 2.81 3.90
N CYS A 5 -26.94 2.61 3.57
CA CYS A 5 -27.36 1.71 2.51
C CYS A 5 -28.11 2.47 1.42
N LEU A 6 -27.74 2.29 0.17
CA LEU A 6 -28.44 2.83 -1.00
C LEU A 6 -29.24 1.70 -1.68
N ALA A 7 -30.53 1.91 -1.87
CA ALA A 7 -31.41 1.00 -2.56
C ALA A 7 -31.89 1.62 -3.87
N PHE A 8 -31.87 0.86 -4.95
CA PHE A 8 -32.40 1.28 -6.27
C PHE A 8 -33.74 0.61 -6.52
N PRO A 9 -34.84 1.37 -6.70
CA PRO A 9 -36.08 0.80 -7.19
C PRO A 9 -36.03 0.55 -8.70
N LEU A 10 -36.79 -0.42 -9.17
CA LEU A 10 -37.05 -0.67 -10.58
C LEU A 10 -37.65 0.61 -11.21
N ALA A 11 -37.16 0.96 -12.40
CA ALA A 11 -37.76 2.03 -13.19
C ALA A 11 -39.13 1.55 -13.71
N ASP A 12 -40.22 2.13 -13.18
CA ASP A 12 -41.54 2.01 -13.78
C ASP A 12 -41.74 3.17 -14.78
N GLU A 13 -41.88 2.85 -16.05
CA GLU A 13 -42.27 3.79 -17.09
C GLU A 13 -43.77 4.09 -16.92
N TYR A 14 -44.12 5.24 -16.37
CA TYR A 14 -45.46 5.79 -16.47
C TYR A 14 -45.42 7.20 -17.09
N ASN A 15 -46.00 7.30 -18.31
CA ASN A 15 -46.19 8.56 -19.06
C ASN A 15 -44.90 9.34 -19.44
N GLY A 16 -43.85 8.70 -19.90
CA GLY A 16 -42.74 9.37 -20.58
C GLY A 16 -41.93 10.35 -19.70
N LYS A 17 -42.03 10.27 -18.38
CA LYS A 17 -41.17 10.97 -17.44
C LYS A 17 -40.47 9.95 -16.56
N ILE A 18 -39.15 9.83 -16.72
CA ILE A 18 -38.30 9.05 -15.82
C ILE A 18 -38.27 9.82 -14.49
N ILE A 19 -38.94 9.28 -13.48
CA ILE A 19 -38.78 9.72 -12.08
C ILE A 19 -37.85 8.69 -11.42
N SER A 20 -36.57 9.00 -11.35
CA SER A 20 -35.63 8.23 -10.53
C SER A 20 -35.62 8.80 -9.11
N GLY A 21 -36.28 8.12 -8.19
CA GLY A 21 -36.19 8.41 -6.77
C GLY A 21 -35.21 7.46 -6.10
N PHE A 22 -34.29 7.97 -5.31
CA PHE A 22 -33.39 7.18 -4.50
C PHE A 22 -33.76 7.33 -3.03
N THR A 23 -33.81 6.22 -2.31
CA THR A 23 -34.04 6.22 -0.85
C THR A 23 -32.74 5.88 -0.16
N LEU A 24 -32.25 6.78 0.66
CA LEU A 24 -31.13 6.55 1.55
C LEU A 24 -31.68 6.01 2.86
N ILE A 25 -31.28 4.80 3.23
CA ILE A 25 -31.65 4.20 4.52
C ILE A 25 -30.46 4.35 5.45
N TYR A 26 -30.67 5.08 6.52
CA TYR A 26 -29.70 5.25 7.61
C TYR A 26 -30.11 4.33 8.76
N GLU A 27 -29.22 3.45 9.17
CA GLU A 27 -29.42 2.57 10.31
C GLU A 27 -28.50 3.01 11.45
N ASP A 28 -29.07 3.62 12.47
CA ASP A 28 -28.36 3.86 13.73
C ASP A 28 -28.77 2.77 14.74
N SER A 29 -27.84 2.28 15.49
CA SER A 29 -28.02 1.18 16.44
C SER A 29 -28.97 1.50 17.62
N CYS A 30 -29.66 2.61 17.58
CA CYS A 30 -30.71 3.03 18.52
C CYS A 30 -32.00 3.48 17.81
N THR A 31 -32.87 2.54 17.54
CA THR A 31 -34.36 2.63 17.49
C THR A 31 -35.06 3.78 16.74
N HIS A 32 -34.47 4.47 15.76
CA HIS A 32 -35.23 5.43 14.94
C HIS A 32 -34.81 5.33 13.46
N PHE A 33 -35.78 5.04 12.57
CA PHE A 33 -35.61 5.10 11.12
C PHE A 33 -35.93 6.52 10.63
N PHE A 34 -34.98 7.13 9.94
CA PHE A 34 -35.21 8.37 9.19
C PHE A 34 -35.11 8.09 7.69
N PHE A 35 -36.16 8.44 6.95
CA PHE A 35 -36.18 8.42 5.49
C PHE A 35 -35.79 9.79 4.96
N ILE A 36 -34.74 9.87 4.17
CA ILE A 36 -34.41 11.07 3.41
C ILE A 36 -34.66 10.78 1.93
N VAL A 37 -35.65 11.47 1.36
CA VAL A 37 -35.94 11.45 -0.08
C VAL A 37 -35.20 12.61 -0.72
N LEU A 38 -34.21 12.30 -1.55
CA LEU A 38 -33.49 13.30 -2.35
C LEU A 38 -34.13 13.36 -3.75
N ALA A 39 -34.80 14.46 -4.08
CA ALA A 39 -35.24 14.74 -5.44
C ALA A 39 -34.14 15.46 -6.21
N LEU A 40 -33.61 14.83 -7.26
CA LEU A 40 -32.64 15.47 -8.16
C LEU A 40 -33.37 16.40 -9.13
N HIS A 41 -33.18 17.72 -8.98
CA HIS A 41 -33.47 18.70 -10.02
C HIS A 41 -32.20 18.84 -10.90
N VAL A 42 -32.35 18.55 -12.18
CA VAL A 42 -31.30 18.83 -13.18
C VAL A 42 -31.36 20.35 -13.46
N GLY A 43 -30.52 21.07 -12.76
CA GLY A 43 -30.24 22.47 -13.02
C GLY A 43 -28.76 22.71 -12.72
N ILE A 44 -28.03 23.12 -13.76
CA ILE A 44 -26.62 23.51 -13.63
C ILE A 44 -26.57 24.82 -12.82
N HIS A 45 -26.35 24.71 -11.52
CA HIS A 45 -25.82 25.78 -10.69
C HIS A 45 -24.77 25.19 -9.76
N GLN A 46 -23.52 25.59 -9.97
CA GLN A 46 -22.43 25.34 -9.03
C GLN A 46 -22.74 26.04 -7.71
N THR A 47 -23.21 25.29 -6.73
CA THR A 47 -23.07 25.66 -5.33
C THR A 47 -22.23 24.58 -4.67
N THR A 48 -21.13 24.98 -4.06
CA THR A 48 -20.26 24.13 -3.25
C THR A 48 -21.00 23.69 -1.99
N ALA A 49 -21.91 22.74 -2.11
CA ALA A 49 -22.45 22.02 -0.96
C ALA A 49 -21.36 21.02 -0.52
N GLN A 50 -20.88 21.13 0.71
CA GLN A 50 -20.06 20.06 1.30
C GLN A 50 -20.92 18.79 1.34
N VAL A 51 -20.54 17.79 0.56
CA VAL A 51 -21.14 16.46 0.64
C VAL A 51 -20.67 15.86 1.95
N THR A 52 -21.59 15.60 2.87
CA THR A 52 -21.31 15.01 4.18
C THR A 52 -21.47 13.49 4.20
N ASP A 53 -22.03 12.91 3.12
CA ASP A 53 -22.46 11.53 3.05
C ASP A 53 -22.13 10.88 1.69
N LEU A 54 -22.42 9.57 1.56
CA LEU A 54 -22.32 8.87 0.29
C LEU A 54 -23.30 9.46 -0.73
N GLY A 55 -22.77 10.00 -1.81
CA GLY A 55 -23.54 10.57 -2.92
C GLY A 55 -23.52 9.69 -4.16
N ILE A 56 -24.46 9.94 -5.07
CA ILE A 56 -24.52 9.27 -6.38
C ILE A 56 -24.73 10.33 -7.46
N ALA A 57 -24.03 10.16 -8.59
CA ALA A 57 -24.20 10.97 -9.79
C ALA A 57 -24.30 10.05 -11.02
N SER A 58 -25.17 10.41 -11.96
CA SER A 58 -25.22 9.75 -13.27
C SER A 58 -24.11 10.30 -14.15
N VAL A 59 -23.41 9.39 -14.86
CA VAL A 59 -22.36 9.74 -15.82
C VAL A 59 -22.75 9.27 -17.23
N PRO A 60 -22.19 9.88 -18.28
CA PRO A 60 -22.45 9.47 -19.64
C PRO A 60 -22.20 7.97 -19.85
N GLY A 61 -23.07 7.30 -20.63
CA GLY A 61 -22.99 5.86 -20.88
C GLY A 61 -23.85 4.99 -19.98
N GLY A 62 -24.75 5.58 -19.17
CA GLY A 62 -25.68 4.82 -18.32
C GLY A 62 -25.04 4.25 -17.05
N GLN A 63 -23.89 4.77 -16.67
CA GLN A 63 -23.18 4.38 -15.47
C GLN A 63 -23.52 5.32 -14.30
N SER A 64 -23.28 4.88 -13.08
CA SER A 64 -23.46 5.68 -11.87
C SER A 64 -22.14 5.86 -11.16
N LEU A 65 -21.83 7.09 -10.76
CA LEU A 65 -20.67 7.43 -9.94
C LEU A 65 -21.14 7.58 -8.49
N LEU A 66 -20.61 6.72 -7.61
CA LEU A 66 -20.75 6.89 -6.17
C LEU A 66 -19.57 7.72 -5.66
N TYR A 67 -19.85 8.69 -4.79
CA TYR A 67 -18.81 9.55 -4.21
C TYR A 67 -19.09 9.83 -2.73
N TRP A 68 -18.03 10.05 -1.97
CA TRP A 68 -18.11 10.36 -0.55
C TRP A 68 -17.02 11.35 -0.12
N PRO A 69 -17.17 12.01 1.05
CA PRO A 69 -16.22 13.05 1.50
C PRO A 69 -14.79 12.55 1.64
N VAL A 70 -13.82 13.41 1.37
CA VAL A 70 -12.38 13.15 1.56
C VAL A 70 -12.07 12.77 3.00
N SER A 71 -12.84 13.28 3.97
CA SER A 71 -12.72 12.91 5.38
C SER A 71 -13.06 11.45 5.70
N MET A 72 -13.67 10.73 4.75
CA MET A 72 -14.02 9.31 4.88
C MET A 72 -13.05 8.38 4.12
N THR A 73 -11.76 8.72 4.10
CA THR A 73 -10.71 7.90 3.44
C THR A 73 -10.54 6.52 4.08
N ASN A 74 -10.96 6.34 5.32
CA ASN A 74 -10.89 5.08 6.06
C ASN A 74 -12.10 4.16 5.84
N TYR A 75 -12.86 4.38 4.78
CA TYR A 75 -14.03 3.57 4.46
C TYR A 75 -13.84 2.86 3.12
N VAL A 76 -14.35 1.64 3.04
CA VAL A 76 -14.49 0.89 1.78
C VAL A 76 -15.96 0.83 1.38
N LEU A 77 -16.22 0.93 0.10
CA LEU A 77 -17.55 0.70 -0.45
C LEU A 77 -17.82 -0.80 -0.49
N GLN A 78 -18.90 -1.22 0.14
CA GLN A 78 -19.38 -2.60 0.09
C GLN A 78 -20.73 -2.65 -0.63
N THR A 79 -21.01 -3.75 -1.29
CA THR A 79 -22.28 -4.01 -1.99
C THR A 79 -22.87 -5.35 -1.59
N VAL A 80 -24.20 -5.42 -1.70
CA VAL A 80 -24.98 -6.66 -1.52
C VAL A 80 -26.23 -6.57 -2.38
N THR A 81 -26.74 -7.70 -2.83
CA THR A 81 -27.98 -7.77 -3.62
C THR A 81 -29.25 -7.91 -2.76
N ASN A 82 -29.10 -8.27 -1.49
CA ASN A 82 -30.20 -8.41 -0.53
C ASN A 82 -29.79 -7.85 0.83
N LEU A 83 -30.54 -6.89 1.37
CA LEU A 83 -30.27 -6.25 2.67
C LEU A 83 -30.25 -7.19 3.86
N SER A 84 -30.98 -8.30 3.81
CA SER A 84 -30.96 -9.31 4.87
C SER A 84 -29.71 -10.19 4.86
N SER A 85 -28.86 -10.06 3.85
CA SER A 85 -27.60 -10.80 3.76
C SER A 85 -26.54 -10.21 4.71
N THR A 86 -25.88 -11.08 5.46
CA THR A 86 -24.68 -10.71 6.24
C THR A 86 -23.40 -10.66 5.40
N ASN A 87 -23.46 -11.20 4.17
CA ASN A 87 -22.30 -11.32 3.27
C ASN A 87 -22.18 -10.09 2.35
N TRP A 88 -21.75 -8.98 2.91
CA TRP A 88 -21.38 -7.79 2.14
C TRP A 88 -20.02 -8.02 1.47
N ILE A 89 -19.93 -7.75 0.19
CA ILE A 89 -18.68 -7.85 -0.56
C ILE A 89 -18.12 -6.45 -0.85
N THR A 90 -16.81 -6.30 -0.77
CA THR A 90 -16.17 -5.05 -1.16
C THR A 90 -16.37 -4.83 -2.66
N ALA A 91 -17.01 -3.72 -3.02
CA ALA A 91 -17.16 -3.34 -4.41
C ALA A 91 -15.78 -3.01 -4.97
N ARG A 92 -15.39 -3.66 -6.08
CA ARG A 92 -14.16 -3.31 -6.78
C ARG A 92 -14.35 -1.92 -7.39
N THR A 93 -13.74 -0.93 -6.78
CA THR A 93 -13.75 0.43 -7.27
C THR A 93 -12.48 0.67 -8.09
N ALA A 94 -12.66 0.99 -9.36
CA ALA A 94 -11.59 1.56 -10.16
C ALA A 94 -11.77 3.07 -10.08
N PHE A 95 -11.16 3.82 -9.12
CA PHE A 95 -11.09 5.28 -9.32
C PHE A 95 -10.41 6.06 -8.19
N ALA A 96 -10.05 7.29 -8.54
CA ALA A 96 -9.42 8.29 -7.70
C ALA A 96 -10.27 8.63 -6.47
N VAL A 97 -9.55 8.83 -5.38
CA VAL A 97 -9.94 9.40 -4.09
C VAL A 97 -11.46 9.61 -3.90
N ASN A 98 -12.08 8.69 -3.14
CA ASN A 98 -13.46 8.80 -2.64
C ASN A 98 -14.56 8.76 -3.71
N THR A 99 -14.32 8.11 -4.83
CA THR A 99 -15.33 7.84 -5.84
C THR A 99 -15.27 6.38 -6.31
N ALA A 100 -16.42 5.83 -6.67
CA ALA A 100 -16.54 4.51 -7.27
C ALA A 100 -17.48 4.58 -8.47
N GLU A 101 -17.01 4.15 -9.64
CA GLU A 101 -17.88 3.94 -10.79
C GLU A 101 -18.49 2.54 -10.70
N VAL A 102 -19.79 2.47 -10.76
CA VAL A 102 -20.54 1.21 -10.70
C VAL A 102 -21.15 0.97 -12.07
N THR A 103 -20.56 0.02 -12.79
CA THR A 103 -21.06 -0.44 -14.08
C THR A 103 -21.98 -1.63 -13.86
N ASN A 104 -23.07 -1.72 -14.64
CA ASN A 104 -24.01 -2.83 -14.61
C ASN A 104 -24.58 -3.10 -13.21
N LEU A 105 -25.25 -2.10 -12.64
CA LEU A 105 -26.07 -2.32 -11.46
C LEU A 105 -27.07 -3.44 -11.77
N ALA A 106 -26.99 -4.54 -11.01
CA ALA A 106 -28.10 -5.49 -10.96
C ALA A 106 -29.39 -4.72 -10.63
N PRO A 107 -30.60 -5.21 -11.01
CA PRO A 107 -31.86 -4.50 -10.79
C PRO A 107 -32.09 -4.04 -9.35
N SER A 108 -31.36 -4.60 -8.40
CA SER A 108 -31.30 -4.14 -7.00
C SER A 108 -29.91 -4.38 -6.46
N GLY A 109 -29.25 -3.30 -6.05
CA GLY A 109 -27.96 -3.33 -5.35
C GLY A 109 -28.00 -2.37 -4.17
N PHE A 110 -27.50 -2.81 -3.02
CA PHE A 110 -27.34 -1.98 -1.84
C PHE A 110 -25.86 -1.71 -1.63
N PHE A 111 -25.55 -0.48 -1.25
CA PHE A 111 -24.17 -0.03 -1.00
C PHE A 111 -24.06 0.56 0.39
N ARG A 112 -22.96 0.32 1.04
CA ARG A 112 -22.61 0.97 2.30
C ARG A 112 -21.13 1.35 2.33
N LEU A 113 -20.81 2.37 3.10
CA LEU A 113 -19.44 2.65 3.51
C LEU A 113 -19.15 1.89 4.81
N GLN A 114 -18.19 0.99 4.77
CA GLN A 114 -17.73 0.25 5.94
C GLN A 114 -16.42 0.85 6.41
N PRO A 115 -16.28 1.28 7.68
CA PRO A 115 -14.99 1.67 8.22
C PRO A 115 -13.99 0.52 8.08
N THR A 116 -12.81 0.81 7.53
CA THR A 116 -11.71 -0.14 7.57
C THR A 116 -11.10 -0.11 8.95
N THR A 117 -11.15 -1.21 9.67
CA THR A 117 -10.30 -1.38 10.85
C THR A 117 -8.89 -1.64 10.37
N THR A 118 -8.05 -0.61 10.42
CA THR A 118 -6.64 -0.76 10.16
C THR A 118 -6.04 -1.67 11.23
N PRO A 119 -5.37 -2.76 10.89
CA PRO A 119 -4.71 -3.59 11.88
C PRO A 119 -3.74 -2.77 12.73
N ALA A 120 -3.60 -3.11 14.00
CA ALA A 120 -2.66 -2.43 14.88
C ALA A 120 -1.25 -2.44 14.28
N GLY A 121 -0.56 -1.29 14.31
CA GLY A 121 0.79 -1.13 13.75
C GLY A 121 0.82 -1.00 12.21
N MET A 122 -0.34 -0.85 11.56
CA MET A 122 -0.41 -0.59 10.11
C MET A 122 -1.10 0.75 9.82
N ALA A 123 -0.77 1.37 8.70
CA ALA A 123 -1.41 2.57 8.17
C ALA A 123 -2.17 2.25 6.89
N LEU A 124 -3.33 2.88 6.70
CA LEU A 124 -4.09 2.79 5.46
C LEU A 124 -3.48 3.70 4.40
N ILE A 125 -3.16 3.12 3.25
CA ILE A 125 -2.75 3.85 2.05
C ILE A 125 -3.96 3.87 1.10
N PRO A 126 -4.54 5.05 0.81
CA PRO A 126 -5.77 5.14 0.04
C PRO A 126 -5.55 4.74 -1.43
N ALA A 127 -6.61 4.19 -2.04
CA ALA A 127 -6.62 3.95 -3.48
C ALA A 127 -6.45 5.26 -4.26
N GLY A 128 -5.89 5.18 -5.46
CA GLY A 128 -5.86 6.32 -6.37
C GLY A 128 -4.64 6.37 -7.26
N TRP A 129 -4.70 7.29 -8.22
CA TRP A 129 -3.58 7.63 -9.08
C TRP A 129 -2.54 8.43 -8.33
N PHE A 130 -1.28 8.19 -8.64
CA PHE A 130 -0.16 9.02 -8.18
C PHE A 130 0.91 9.09 -9.27
N LEU A 131 1.74 10.11 -9.21
CA LEU A 131 2.89 10.25 -10.09
C LEU A 131 4.07 9.50 -9.47
N MET A 132 4.40 8.34 -10.03
CA MET A 132 5.59 7.56 -9.70
C MET A 132 6.79 8.08 -10.47
N GLY A 133 7.95 8.12 -9.85
CA GLY A 133 9.15 8.76 -10.41
C GLY A 133 9.15 10.27 -10.23
N ASP A 134 10.21 10.91 -10.67
CA ASP A 134 10.31 12.37 -10.75
C ASP A 134 11.32 12.81 -11.83
N SER A 135 11.31 14.11 -12.12
CA SER A 135 12.25 14.74 -13.06
C SER A 135 13.26 15.66 -12.38
N LEU A 136 13.36 15.60 -11.04
CA LEU A 136 14.13 16.55 -10.25
C LEU A 136 15.65 16.32 -10.36
N ASP A 137 16.05 15.05 -10.44
CA ASP A 137 17.45 14.65 -10.28
C ASP A 137 18.02 13.91 -11.51
N GLY A 138 17.22 13.78 -12.58
CA GLY A 138 17.68 13.26 -13.87
C GLY A 138 17.89 11.75 -13.93
N GLU A 139 17.25 10.98 -13.04
CA GLU A 139 17.28 9.52 -13.10
C GLU A 139 16.62 9.01 -14.39
N VAL A 140 17.38 8.19 -15.13
CA VAL A 140 16.90 7.61 -16.39
C VAL A 140 15.92 6.45 -16.16
N ASP A 141 15.86 5.90 -14.98
CA ASP A 141 15.02 4.74 -14.61
C ASP A 141 13.85 5.10 -13.69
N ALA A 142 13.69 6.38 -13.34
CA ALA A 142 12.59 6.89 -12.52
C ALA A 142 11.71 7.90 -13.30
N ILE A 143 11.42 7.60 -14.56
CA ILE A 143 10.64 8.47 -15.45
C ILE A 143 9.23 8.69 -14.87
N PRO A 144 8.80 9.98 -14.73
CA PRO A 144 7.48 10.29 -14.20
C PRO A 144 6.35 9.59 -14.95
N THR A 145 5.58 8.77 -14.24
CA THR A 145 4.50 7.98 -14.84
C THR A 145 3.30 7.93 -13.90
N ASN A 146 2.11 8.17 -14.42
CA ASN A 146 0.88 8.00 -13.65
C ASN A 146 0.58 6.52 -13.43
N ILE A 147 0.51 6.11 -12.17
CA ILE A 147 0.21 4.75 -11.72
C ILE A 147 -1.00 4.77 -10.80
N TYR A 148 -1.92 3.85 -11.03
CA TYR A 148 -3.01 3.58 -10.10
C TYR A 148 -2.63 2.44 -9.16
N VAL A 149 -2.85 2.65 -7.87
CA VAL A 149 -2.68 1.62 -6.84
C VAL A 149 -3.96 1.55 -6.01
N SER A 150 -4.50 0.34 -5.86
CA SER A 150 -5.66 0.05 -4.99
C SER A 150 -5.32 0.34 -3.53
N ALA A 151 -6.33 0.55 -2.69
CA ALA A 151 -6.11 0.74 -1.27
C ALA A 151 -5.50 -0.52 -0.63
N PHE A 152 -4.57 -0.31 0.28
CA PHE A 152 -3.90 -1.36 1.05
C PHE A 152 -3.49 -0.82 2.43
N VAL A 153 -3.13 -1.71 3.34
CA VAL A 153 -2.50 -1.33 4.60
C VAL A 153 -1.03 -1.70 4.59
N MET A 154 -0.18 -0.85 5.18
CA MET A 154 1.27 -1.02 5.27
C MET A 154 1.73 -0.91 6.71
N ASP A 155 2.69 -1.73 7.13
CA ASP A 155 3.34 -1.59 8.44
C ASP A 155 3.87 -0.17 8.62
N VAL A 156 3.54 0.48 9.74
CA VAL A 156 3.97 1.86 10.00
C VAL A 156 5.49 1.98 10.15
N ASN A 157 6.14 0.92 10.57
CA ASN A 157 7.58 0.81 10.74
C ASN A 157 8.17 -0.27 9.82
N LEU A 158 9.48 -0.23 9.62
CA LEU A 158 10.27 -1.39 9.24
C LEU A 158 9.99 -2.55 10.21
N VAL A 159 10.02 -3.80 9.73
CA VAL A 159 9.96 -4.96 10.61
C VAL A 159 11.12 -4.89 11.58
N ASN A 160 10.82 -4.71 12.86
CA ASN A 160 11.84 -4.68 13.89
C ASN A 160 12.26 -6.09 14.33
N TYR A 161 13.41 -6.17 14.99
CA TYR A 161 13.99 -7.44 15.38
C TYR A 161 13.11 -8.24 16.37
N GLY A 162 12.35 -7.55 17.22
CA GLY A 162 11.40 -8.20 18.13
C GLY A 162 10.25 -8.90 17.40
N LEU A 163 9.67 -8.22 16.41
CA LEU A 163 8.63 -8.81 15.57
C LEU A 163 9.21 -9.92 14.67
N TRP A 164 10.40 -9.69 14.11
CA TRP A 164 11.10 -10.70 13.32
C TRP A 164 11.27 -12.00 14.09
N THR A 165 11.89 -11.96 15.27
CA THR A 165 12.18 -13.15 16.07
C THR A 165 10.93 -13.88 16.55
N ASN A 166 9.86 -13.14 16.86
CA ASN A 166 8.58 -13.73 17.23
C ASN A 166 8.00 -14.59 16.11
N VAL A 167 7.92 -14.04 14.89
CA VAL A 167 7.40 -14.76 13.72
C VAL A 167 8.39 -15.84 13.25
N TYR A 168 9.68 -15.60 13.34
CA TYR A 168 10.72 -16.59 13.02
C TYR A 168 10.61 -17.85 13.89
N ALA A 169 10.39 -17.70 15.20
CA ALA A 169 10.17 -18.81 16.11
C ALA A 169 8.90 -19.60 15.74
N TYR A 170 7.81 -18.92 15.41
CA TYR A 170 6.61 -19.56 14.87
C TYR A 170 6.93 -20.32 13.58
N ALA A 171 7.56 -19.66 12.63
CA ALA A 171 7.87 -20.20 11.31
C ALA A 171 8.70 -21.48 11.39
N THR A 172 9.81 -21.48 12.14
CA THR A 172 10.71 -22.64 12.28
C THR A 172 10.00 -23.82 12.93
N SER A 173 9.09 -23.59 13.87
CA SER A 173 8.26 -24.66 14.47
C SER A 173 7.17 -25.19 13.54
N HIS A 174 6.86 -24.50 12.42
CA HIS A 174 5.84 -24.84 11.43
C HIS A 174 6.44 -25.22 10.05
N GLY A 175 7.70 -25.65 10.02
CA GLY A 175 8.32 -26.23 8.81
C GLY A 175 8.87 -25.22 7.81
N TYR A 176 9.00 -23.94 8.20
CA TYR A 176 9.72 -22.95 7.39
C TYR A 176 11.23 -23.10 7.56
N ASN A 177 11.96 -22.95 6.46
CA ASN A 177 13.41 -23.02 6.43
C ASN A 177 14.00 -21.70 5.92
N PHE A 178 14.81 -21.04 6.74
CA PHE A 178 15.47 -19.78 6.46
C PHE A 178 16.96 -19.99 6.23
N VAL A 179 17.55 -19.19 5.37
CA VAL A 179 19.03 -19.14 5.19
C VAL A 179 19.62 -18.18 6.21
N ASP A 180 18.97 -17.03 6.41
CA ASP A 180 19.43 -16.00 7.32
C ASP A 180 18.55 -15.97 8.57
N THR A 181 19.17 -15.84 9.72
CA THR A 181 18.45 -15.75 11.01
C THR A 181 17.99 -14.33 11.32
N GLY A 182 18.39 -13.37 10.46
CA GLY A 182 18.25 -11.95 10.73
C GLY A 182 19.23 -11.45 11.79
N ALA A 183 19.55 -10.19 11.72
CA ALA A 183 20.49 -9.55 12.64
C ALA A 183 19.94 -8.21 13.15
N ASN A 184 20.48 -7.76 14.27
CA ASN A 184 20.17 -6.50 14.92
C ASN A 184 21.46 -5.71 15.16
N SER A 185 21.45 -4.41 14.91
CA SER A 185 22.61 -3.54 15.18
C SER A 185 22.71 -3.05 16.62
N GLY A 186 21.67 -3.24 17.42
CA GLY A 186 21.59 -2.75 18.80
C GLY A 186 21.27 -3.86 19.79
N THR A 187 21.15 -3.47 21.04
CA THR A 187 20.68 -4.34 22.14
C THR A 187 19.17 -4.31 22.29
N ASP A 188 18.52 -3.31 21.69
CA ASP A 188 17.06 -3.11 21.73
C ASP A 188 16.39 -3.82 20.54
N THR A 189 15.36 -4.59 20.82
CA THR A 189 14.56 -5.32 19.82
C THR A 189 13.77 -4.40 18.89
N ASN A 190 13.70 -3.08 19.18
CA ASN A 190 13.04 -2.10 18.31
C ASN A 190 13.89 -1.65 17.11
N TYR A 191 15.17 -2.03 17.03
CA TYR A 191 15.93 -1.80 15.81
C TYR A 191 15.37 -2.64 14.66
N PRO A 192 15.36 -2.12 13.41
CA PRO A 192 14.90 -2.90 12.27
C PRO A 192 15.78 -4.14 12.06
N VAL A 193 15.15 -5.25 11.69
CA VAL A 193 15.88 -6.45 11.29
C VAL A 193 16.65 -6.17 10.01
N GLN A 194 17.91 -6.61 9.97
CA GLN A 194 18.79 -6.54 8.80
C GLN A 194 19.48 -7.88 8.56
N SER A 195 20.26 -7.97 7.48
CA SER A 195 20.89 -9.22 7.04
C SER A 195 19.83 -10.30 6.81
N VAL A 196 18.79 -9.95 6.07
CA VAL A 196 17.72 -10.84 5.61
C VAL A 196 17.64 -10.75 4.10
N ASP A 197 17.63 -11.90 3.43
CA ASP A 197 17.44 -11.97 2.00
C ASP A 197 15.96 -11.85 1.59
N TRP A 198 15.72 -11.67 0.31
CA TRP A 198 14.36 -11.53 -0.21
C TRP A 198 13.51 -12.79 0.01
N PHE A 199 14.11 -13.99 -0.10
CA PHE A 199 13.38 -15.26 0.09
C PHE A 199 12.97 -15.44 1.54
N ASP A 200 13.82 -15.06 2.47
CA ASP A 200 13.53 -15.13 3.89
C ASP A 200 12.44 -14.13 4.28
N CYS A 201 12.44 -12.92 3.69
CA CYS A 201 11.34 -11.97 3.84
C CYS A 201 10.02 -12.54 3.31
N VAL A 202 10.01 -13.20 2.16
CA VAL A 202 8.82 -13.83 1.55
C VAL A 202 8.29 -14.98 2.42
N LYS A 203 9.15 -15.87 2.88
CA LYS A 203 8.78 -16.95 3.81
C LYS A 203 8.24 -16.41 5.13
N TRP A 204 8.88 -15.38 5.66
CA TRP A 204 8.47 -14.72 6.89
C TRP A 204 7.08 -14.06 6.76
N CYS A 205 6.79 -13.42 5.63
CA CYS A 205 5.46 -12.87 5.35
C CYS A 205 4.37 -13.96 5.38
N ASN A 206 4.66 -15.12 4.77
CA ASN A 206 3.75 -16.27 4.83
C ASN A 206 3.53 -16.78 6.25
N ALA A 207 4.61 -16.92 7.02
CA ALA A 207 4.53 -17.36 8.41
C ALA A 207 3.75 -16.35 9.28
N ARG A 208 3.98 -15.05 9.12
CA ARG A 208 3.20 -13.99 9.78
C ARG A 208 1.72 -14.08 9.42
N SER A 209 1.41 -14.38 8.16
CA SER A 209 0.03 -14.57 7.70
C SER A 209 -0.62 -15.76 8.42
N GLN A 210 0.03 -16.91 8.44
CA GLN A 210 -0.49 -18.11 9.11
C GLN A 210 -0.62 -17.91 10.62
N GLN A 211 0.37 -17.28 11.27
CA GLN A 211 0.29 -16.94 12.70
C GLN A 211 -0.91 -16.04 13.03
N ALA A 212 -1.28 -15.16 12.09
CA ALA A 212 -2.44 -14.28 12.21
C ALA A 212 -3.76 -14.90 11.73
N GLY A 213 -3.78 -16.16 11.31
CA GLY A 213 -4.98 -16.83 10.77
C GLY A 213 -5.40 -16.32 9.38
N LEU A 214 -4.46 -15.75 8.63
CA LEU A 214 -4.68 -15.21 7.28
C LEU A 214 -4.18 -16.20 6.22
N THR A 215 -4.69 -16.06 4.99
CA THR A 215 -4.22 -16.86 3.84
C THR A 215 -2.87 -16.35 3.36
N PRO A 216 -1.81 -17.17 3.34
CA PRO A 216 -0.50 -16.83 2.78
C PRO A 216 -0.59 -16.32 1.35
N VAL A 217 0.34 -15.45 0.97
CA VAL A 217 0.36 -14.86 -0.39
C VAL A 217 1.28 -15.64 -1.32
N TYR A 218 2.36 -16.25 -0.83
CA TYR A 218 3.40 -16.83 -1.66
C TYR A 218 3.37 -18.34 -1.70
N TYR A 219 3.49 -18.88 -2.89
CA TYR A 219 3.36 -20.32 -3.17
C TYR A 219 4.52 -20.83 -4.03
N ALA A 220 4.83 -22.11 -3.90
CA ALA A 220 5.84 -22.79 -4.71
C ALA A 220 5.29 -23.26 -6.08
N ASP A 221 4.01 -23.09 -6.34
CA ASP A 221 3.34 -23.51 -7.57
C ASP A 221 2.34 -22.46 -8.05
N ALA A 222 2.11 -22.40 -9.36
CA ALA A 222 1.16 -21.49 -9.99
C ALA A 222 -0.33 -21.79 -9.69
N GLY A 223 -0.62 -22.98 -9.15
CA GLY A 223 -1.96 -23.38 -8.72
C GLY A 223 -2.30 -22.95 -7.31
N PHE A 224 -1.33 -22.34 -6.59
CA PHE A 224 -1.47 -21.90 -5.19
C PHE A 224 -1.87 -23.04 -4.23
N THR A 225 -1.27 -24.22 -4.41
CA THR A 225 -1.56 -25.40 -3.60
C THR A 225 -0.49 -25.65 -2.53
N GLN A 226 0.76 -25.23 -2.78
CA GLN A 226 1.88 -25.41 -1.88
C GLN A 226 2.42 -24.08 -1.41
N VAL A 227 2.22 -23.75 -0.13
CA VAL A 227 2.76 -22.53 0.48
C VAL A 227 4.28 -22.55 0.36
N PHE A 228 4.87 -21.43 -0.04
CA PHE A 228 6.32 -21.29 -0.14
C PHE A 228 6.95 -21.18 1.25
N THR A 229 7.51 -22.28 1.75
CA THR A 229 8.13 -22.39 3.08
C THR A 229 9.62 -22.69 3.02
N ASN A 230 10.12 -23.10 1.86
CA ASN A 230 11.51 -23.51 1.66
C ASN A 230 11.98 -23.19 0.25
N GLY A 231 13.29 -23.05 0.08
CA GLY A 231 13.92 -22.78 -1.21
C GLY A 231 14.37 -21.32 -1.38
N ASN A 232 15.26 -21.12 -2.35
CA ASN A 232 15.87 -19.83 -2.69
C ASN A 232 15.95 -19.64 -4.21
N ASP A 233 14.97 -20.15 -4.96
CA ASP A 233 14.82 -19.92 -6.39
C ASP A 233 13.63 -18.99 -6.64
N ALA A 234 13.93 -17.75 -7.00
CA ALA A 234 12.94 -16.71 -7.21
C ALA A 234 12.05 -16.93 -8.43
N THR A 235 12.41 -17.85 -9.33
CA THR A 235 11.56 -18.23 -10.47
C THR A 235 10.43 -19.17 -10.06
N THR A 236 10.51 -19.76 -8.88
CA THR A 236 9.53 -20.70 -8.31
C THR A 236 8.64 -20.07 -7.25
N VAL A 237 8.67 -18.76 -7.06
CA VAL A 237 7.79 -18.05 -6.11
C VAL A 237 6.64 -17.40 -6.86
N PHE A 238 5.43 -17.86 -6.59
CA PHE A 238 4.20 -17.36 -7.18
C PHE A 238 3.38 -16.61 -6.14
N ALA A 239 2.83 -15.44 -6.51
CA ALA A 239 2.02 -14.62 -5.61
C ALA A 239 0.53 -14.74 -5.93
N ASN A 240 -0.26 -15.17 -4.94
CA ASN A 240 -1.72 -15.11 -4.98
C ASN A 240 -2.19 -13.71 -4.53
N TRP A 241 -2.37 -12.82 -5.48
CA TRP A 241 -2.81 -11.43 -5.21
C TRP A 241 -4.23 -11.31 -4.65
N SER A 242 -4.99 -12.39 -4.63
CA SER A 242 -6.33 -12.43 -4.00
C SER A 242 -6.29 -12.84 -2.53
N ALA A 243 -5.13 -13.28 -2.03
CA ALA A 243 -4.96 -13.64 -0.62
C ALA A 243 -4.94 -12.38 0.27
N ASN A 244 -5.41 -12.54 1.52
CA ASN A 244 -5.49 -11.45 2.50
C ASN A 244 -4.31 -11.40 3.48
N GLY A 245 -3.28 -12.20 3.24
CA GLY A 245 -2.10 -12.27 4.09
C GLY A 245 -1.12 -11.12 3.90
N TYR A 246 -0.09 -11.13 4.74
CA TYR A 246 1.03 -10.19 4.66
C TYR A 246 1.94 -10.55 3.48
N ARG A 247 2.49 -9.53 2.85
CA ARG A 247 3.42 -9.65 1.72
C ARG A 247 4.37 -8.46 1.65
N LEU A 248 5.42 -8.56 0.86
CA LEU A 248 6.22 -7.41 0.47
C LEU A 248 5.38 -6.42 -0.35
N PRO A 249 5.62 -5.11 -0.24
CA PRO A 249 5.01 -4.14 -1.13
C PRO A 249 5.48 -4.38 -2.58
N THR A 250 4.64 -4.06 -3.56
CA THR A 250 5.14 -3.79 -4.90
C THR A 250 5.92 -2.49 -4.88
N GLU A 251 6.79 -2.27 -5.87
CA GLU A 251 7.57 -1.04 -5.97
C GLU A 251 6.67 0.19 -6.03
N SER A 252 5.56 0.11 -6.77
CA SER A 252 4.58 1.20 -6.86
C SER A 252 3.81 1.44 -5.57
N GLU A 253 3.49 0.41 -4.81
CA GLU A 253 2.89 0.54 -3.47
C GLU A 253 3.86 1.23 -2.51
N TRP A 254 5.14 0.81 -2.53
CA TRP A 254 6.18 1.40 -1.71
C TRP A 254 6.35 2.90 -1.99
N GLU A 255 6.49 3.29 -3.28
CA GLU A 255 6.70 4.69 -3.63
C GLU A 255 5.47 5.56 -3.32
N LYS A 256 4.26 5.06 -3.61
CA LYS A 256 3.03 5.76 -3.22
C LYS A 256 2.97 6.00 -1.72
N ALA A 257 3.31 4.99 -0.93
CA ALA A 257 3.36 5.07 0.52
C ALA A 257 4.43 6.06 1.00
N ALA A 258 5.63 6.02 0.41
CA ALA A 258 6.73 6.93 0.73
C ALA A 258 6.37 8.40 0.48
N ARG A 259 5.67 8.70 -0.62
CA ARG A 259 5.25 10.07 -0.95
C ARG A 259 4.22 10.65 0.02
N GLY A 260 3.58 9.87 0.87
CA GLY A 260 2.68 10.36 1.91
C GLY A 260 1.52 11.22 1.40
N GLY A 261 1.11 11.04 0.13
CA GLY A 261 0.12 11.88 -0.55
C GLY A 261 0.70 13.12 -1.24
N GLY A 262 1.99 13.40 -1.11
CA GLY A 262 2.68 14.50 -1.81
C GLY A 262 2.91 14.18 -3.30
N ILE A 263 2.87 15.21 -4.14
CA ILE A 263 3.07 15.09 -5.60
C ILE A 263 4.44 15.66 -5.97
N GLY A 264 5.27 14.86 -6.66
CA GLY A 264 6.56 15.30 -7.22
C GLY A 264 7.58 15.72 -6.16
N LEU A 265 7.41 15.33 -4.90
CA LEU A 265 8.36 15.62 -3.83
C LEU A 265 9.58 14.70 -3.91
N ARG A 266 10.75 15.23 -3.57
CA ARG A 266 12.00 14.46 -3.52
C ARG A 266 12.02 13.49 -2.35
N PHE A 267 11.55 13.92 -1.17
CA PHE A 267 11.48 13.14 0.07
C PHE A 267 10.03 13.07 0.58
N PRO A 268 9.72 12.21 1.56
CA PRO A 268 8.37 12.03 2.09
C PRO A 268 7.65 13.30 2.58
N TRP A 269 8.41 14.34 2.93
CA TRP A 269 7.90 15.59 3.51
C TRP A 269 8.20 16.84 2.68
N GLY A 270 9.00 16.75 1.60
CA GLY A 270 9.36 17.92 0.81
C GLY A 270 10.56 17.69 -0.11
N ASN A 271 11.20 18.79 -0.56
CA ASN A 271 12.35 18.73 -1.47
C ASN A 271 13.71 18.89 -0.79
N LEU A 272 13.72 19.12 0.51
CA LEU A 272 14.90 19.26 1.35
C LEU A 272 14.90 18.18 2.43
N ILE A 273 16.09 17.80 2.91
CA ILE A 273 16.25 16.80 3.96
C ILE A 273 17.25 17.27 5.01
N HIS A 274 16.98 16.90 6.26
CA HIS A 274 17.86 17.10 7.41
C HIS A 274 18.10 15.76 8.13
N THR A 275 19.23 15.65 8.81
CA THR A 275 19.59 14.45 9.60
C THR A 275 18.71 14.22 10.83
N ASN A 276 17.81 15.15 11.18
CA ASN A 276 16.77 14.95 12.19
C ASN A 276 15.45 14.42 11.62
N GLN A 277 15.37 14.21 10.30
CA GLN A 277 14.19 13.68 9.62
C GLN A 277 14.37 12.24 9.16
N ALA A 278 15.63 11.78 8.99
CA ALA A 278 15.94 10.44 8.54
C ALA A 278 17.35 10.01 8.96
N GLN A 279 17.58 8.71 9.05
CA GLN A 279 18.89 8.12 9.32
C GLN A 279 19.63 7.91 7.98
N TYR A 280 20.53 8.82 7.65
CA TYR A 280 21.36 8.78 6.43
C TYR A 280 22.70 9.50 6.69
N THR A 281 23.66 9.33 5.82
CA THR A 281 24.95 10.05 5.90
C THR A 281 24.86 11.38 5.17
N TYR A 282 25.14 12.48 5.85
CA TYR A 282 25.21 13.82 5.25
C TYR A 282 26.25 13.90 4.13
N SER A 283 25.91 14.66 3.08
CA SER A 283 26.82 14.97 1.97
C SER A 283 26.63 16.39 1.47
N SER A 284 27.69 17.21 1.59
CA SER A 284 27.72 18.57 1.07
C SER A 284 27.64 18.67 -0.46
N GLY A 285 27.70 17.53 -1.17
CA GLY A 285 27.58 17.48 -2.63
C GLY A 285 26.16 17.72 -3.15
N TYR A 286 25.16 17.74 -2.28
CA TYR A 286 23.75 17.90 -2.67
C TYR A 286 23.14 19.13 -2.01
N SER A 287 22.65 20.07 -2.82
CA SER A 287 22.06 21.33 -2.35
C SER A 287 20.76 21.16 -1.56
N TYR A 288 20.13 20.02 -1.65
CA TYR A 288 18.92 19.66 -0.91
C TYR A 288 19.21 18.97 0.44
N ASP A 289 20.48 18.64 0.72
CA ASP A 289 20.92 18.08 1.99
C ASP A 289 21.40 19.21 2.92
N LEU A 290 20.57 19.57 3.89
CA LEU A 290 20.81 20.74 4.74
C LEU A 290 21.64 20.42 5.97
N GLY A 291 22.12 19.19 6.14
CA GLY A 291 22.95 18.79 7.28
C GLY A 291 22.25 18.94 8.64
N PRO A 292 22.94 18.99 9.74
CA PRO A 292 24.40 19.08 9.96
C PRO A 292 25.15 17.83 9.54
N THR A 293 26.46 17.95 9.47
CA THR A 293 27.34 16.80 9.20
C THR A 293 27.06 15.68 10.20
N ASN A 294 26.60 14.56 9.68
CA ASN A 294 26.32 13.37 10.44
C ASN A 294 26.81 12.14 9.64
N SER A 295 27.46 11.24 10.31
CA SER A 295 27.86 9.95 9.77
C SER A 295 27.46 8.91 10.82
N PRO A 296 26.22 8.43 10.77
CA PRO A 296 25.75 7.43 11.72
C PRO A 296 26.59 6.15 11.61
N SER A 297 26.79 5.47 12.73
CA SER A 297 27.53 4.21 12.79
C SER A 297 26.66 2.99 12.56
N GLY A 298 25.34 3.19 12.33
CA GLY A 298 24.37 2.13 12.13
C GLY A 298 22.96 2.67 11.91
N PRO A 299 21.97 1.78 11.73
CA PRO A 299 20.57 2.16 11.70
C PRO A 299 20.11 2.73 13.04
N SER A 300 18.97 3.41 13.03
CA SER A 300 18.26 3.87 14.25
C SER A 300 17.15 2.89 14.63
N PRO A 301 16.66 2.90 15.88
CA PRO A 301 15.44 2.22 16.25
C PRO A 301 14.30 2.62 15.30
N ALA A 302 13.44 1.68 14.95
CA ALA A 302 12.30 1.94 14.07
C ALA A 302 11.38 3.03 14.67
N GLY A 303 10.97 4.00 13.85
CA GLY A 303 10.13 5.10 14.30
C GLY A 303 10.84 6.21 15.08
N SER A 304 12.16 6.37 14.89
CA SER A 304 12.96 7.41 15.57
C SER A 304 12.72 8.82 15.03
N PHE A 305 12.11 8.97 13.87
CA PHE A 305 11.88 10.24 13.17
C PHE A 305 10.39 10.50 12.97
N ASP A 306 10.07 11.67 12.42
CA ASP A 306 8.69 12.04 12.15
C ASP A 306 8.06 11.18 11.03
N VAL A 307 6.75 10.96 11.13
CA VAL A 307 5.98 10.25 10.10
C VAL A 307 5.78 11.10 8.85
N ASN A 308 5.57 10.41 7.72
CA ASN A 308 5.08 11.07 6.51
C ASN A 308 3.55 11.32 6.56
N GLY A 309 2.98 11.87 5.48
CA GLY A 309 1.57 12.22 5.41
C GLY A 309 0.58 11.05 5.53
N TYR A 310 1.05 9.79 5.44
CA TYR A 310 0.26 8.59 5.69
C TYR A 310 0.55 7.93 7.05
N GLY A 311 1.34 8.57 7.90
CA GLY A 311 1.68 8.04 9.22
C GLY A 311 2.74 6.95 9.21
N LEU A 312 3.58 6.88 8.18
CA LEU A 312 4.65 5.91 8.04
C LEU A 312 5.99 6.50 8.48
N TYR A 313 6.75 5.73 9.25
CA TYR A 313 8.11 6.05 9.67
C TYR A 313 9.14 5.49 8.69
N ASP A 314 10.33 6.05 8.70
CA ASP A 314 11.54 5.53 8.04
C ASP A 314 11.39 5.26 6.52
N MET A 315 10.52 6.00 5.84
CA MET A 315 10.35 5.90 4.37
C MET A 315 11.51 6.56 3.59
N ALA A 316 12.53 7.06 4.29
CA ALA A 316 13.76 7.61 3.75
C ALA A 316 14.91 7.27 4.69
N GLY A 317 15.94 6.59 4.21
CA GLY A 317 17.09 6.16 5.01
C GLY A 317 16.80 4.95 5.91
N ASN A 318 17.54 4.79 6.98
CA ASN A 318 17.55 3.69 7.92
C ASN A 318 18.00 2.38 7.26
N LEU A 319 17.14 1.61 6.62
CA LEU A 319 17.50 0.44 5.81
C LEU A 319 16.86 0.53 4.42
N CYS A 320 17.54 0.00 3.38
CA CYS A 320 16.89 -0.27 2.11
C CYS A 320 15.85 -1.37 2.27
N GLU A 321 14.69 -1.20 1.66
CA GLU A 321 13.54 -2.09 1.82
C GLU A 321 13.30 -2.96 0.60
N TRP A 322 13.24 -4.28 0.80
CA TRP A 322 12.86 -5.23 -0.23
C TRP A 322 11.43 -5.00 -0.72
N CYS A 323 11.29 -4.93 -2.06
CA CYS A 323 10.00 -4.97 -2.74
C CYS A 323 9.81 -6.31 -3.47
N TRP A 324 8.56 -6.58 -3.86
CA TRP A 324 8.23 -7.78 -4.63
C TRP A 324 8.83 -7.76 -6.04
N ASP A 325 8.88 -6.61 -6.68
CA ASP A 325 9.14 -6.48 -8.11
C ASP A 325 10.54 -6.93 -8.52
N TRP A 326 10.64 -7.53 -9.70
CA TRP A 326 11.90 -7.61 -10.42
C TRP A 326 12.32 -6.21 -10.88
N TYR A 327 13.60 -5.92 -10.85
CA TYR A 327 14.10 -4.66 -11.35
C TYR A 327 14.14 -4.68 -12.89
N GLY A 328 13.28 -3.90 -13.52
CA GLY A 328 13.10 -3.81 -14.97
C GLY A 328 13.66 -2.54 -15.62
N GLY A 329 14.60 -1.84 -14.97
CA GLY A 329 15.05 -0.53 -15.45
C GLY A 329 13.88 0.46 -15.54
N PRO A 330 13.77 1.26 -16.62
CA PRO A 330 12.65 2.19 -16.79
C PRO A 330 11.31 1.50 -17.09
N LEU A 331 11.30 0.19 -17.34
CA LEU A 331 10.11 -0.55 -17.78
C LEU A 331 9.40 -1.24 -16.60
N TYR A 332 9.02 -0.48 -15.56
CA TYR A 332 8.33 -1.06 -14.41
C TYR A 332 6.78 -1.03 -14.51
N HIS A 333 6.23 -0.57 -15.64
CA HIS A 333 4.78 -0.47 -15.81
C HIS A 333 4.18 -1.70 -16.48
N LYS A 334 2.92 -2.00 -16.12
CA LYS A 334 2.04 -2.81 -16.97
C LYS A 334 1.40 -1.91 -18.04
N PRO A 335 0.92 -2.49 -19.13
CA PRO A 335 0.33 -1.72 -20.23
C PRO A 335 -0.75 -0.71 -19.83
N ASN A 336 -1.47 -0.96 -18.73
CA ASN A 336 -2.53 -0.09 -18.21
C ASN A 336 -2.17 0.68 -16.95
N ASN A 337 -0.94 0.56 -16.43
CA ASN A 337 -0.46 1.22 -15.21
C ASN A 337 -1.37 1.06 -13.97
N ILE A 338 -2.13 -0.03 -13.88
CA ILE A 338 -3.02 -0.32 -12.76
C ILE A 338 -2.45 -1.48 -11.95
N ASN A 339 -2.17 -1.23 -10.66
CA ASN A 339 -1.58 -2.19 -9.72
C ASN A 339 -0.41 -2.96 -10.34
N PRO A 340 0.63 -2.28 -10.84
CA PRO A 340 1.76 -2.98 -11.44
C PRO A 340 2.49 -3.82 -10.40
N THR A 341 2.96 -4.99 -10.81
CA THR A 341 3.71 -5.94 -9.98
C THR A 341 5.10 -6.21 -10.54
N GLY A 342 5.62 -5.23 -11.30
CA GLY A 342 6.86 -5.36 -12.02
C GLY A 342 6.76 -6.22 -13.29
N PRO A 343 7.86 -6.41 -14.01
CA PRO A 343 7.91 -7.28 -15.17
C PRO A 343 7.66 -8.75 -14.77
N ASN A 344 7.07 -9.54 -15.66
CA ASN A 344 6.75 -10.96 -15.41
C ASN A 344 8.00 -11.84 -15.29
N TYR A 345 9.13 -11.36 -15.80
CA TYR A 345 10.44 -12.00 -15.71
C TYR A 345 11.53 -10.93 -15.74
N TRP A 346 12.68 -11.24 -15.21
CA TRP A 346 13.81 -10.31 -15.16
C TRP A 346 14.39 -10.09 -16.58
N LEU A 347 14.40 -8.84 -16.99
CA LEU A 347 15.03 -8.42 -18.26
C LEU A 347 16.56 -8.27 -18.08
N GLY A 348 17.22 -9.35 -17.67
CA GLY A 348 18.68 -9.42 -17.58
C GLY A 348 19.30 -9.13 -16.21
N SER A 349 18.58 -8.61 -15.21
CA SER A 349 19.21 -8.20 -13.95
C SER A 349 19.12 -9.20 -12.80
N GLN A 350 18.36 -10.28 -12.88
CA GLN A 350 18.18 -11.26 -11.78
C GLN A 350 18.07 -10.66 -10.37
N ALA A 351 17.61 -9.40 -10.29
CA ALA A 351 17.63 -8.62 -9.09
C ALA A 351 16.21 -8.17 -8.72
N ARG A 352 15.93 -8.13 -7.42
CA ARG A 352 14.72 -7.59 -6.85
C ARG A 352 14.91 -6.13 -6.48
N VAL A 353 13.84 -5.37 -6.54
CA VAL A 353 13.85 -3.94 -6.22
C VAL A 353 14.08 -3.72 -4.73
N LEU A 354 14.90 -2.72 -4.44
CA LEU A 354 15.13 -2.13 -3.11
C LEU A 354 14.83 -0.64 -3.16
N ARG A 355 14.26 -0.10 -2.09
CA ARG A 355 13.84 1.29 -2.01
C ARG A 355 14.26 1.95 -0.68
N GLY A 356 14.26 3.28 -0.64
CA GLY A 356 14.38 4.09 0.56
C GLY A 356 15.80 4.52 0.94
N GLY A 357 16.84 3.88 0.42
CA GLY A 357 18.22 4.12 0.87
C GLY A 357 18.48 3.59 2.28
N ASN A 358 19.70 3.75 2.79
CA ASN A 358 20.07 3.30 4.13
C ASN A 358 20.95 4.31 4.89
N TRP A 359 21.18 4.04 6.16
CA TRP A 359 21.93 4.88 7.09
C TRP A 359 23.35 5.26 6.65
N SER A 360 24.03 4.42 5.85
CA SER A 360 25.40 4.66 5.40
C SER A 360 25.49 5.39 4.05
N GLN A 361 24.35 5.64 3.41
CA GLN A 361 24.24 6.29 2.11
C GLN A 361 23.86 7.76 2.26
N SER A 362 24.19 8.60 1.24
CA SER A 362 23.84 10.02 1.24
C SER A 362 22.35 10.25 0.97
N ALA A 363 21.89 11.47 1.18
CA ALA A 363 20.53 11.94 0.87
C ALA A 363 20.06 11.59 -0.56
N TYR A 364 20.97 11.48 -1.52
CA TYR A 364 20.65 11.06 -2.89
C TYR A 364 19.90 9.73 -2.94
N PHE A 365 20.27 8.79 -2.09
CA PHE A 365 19.68 7.44 -2.03
C PHE A 365 18.38 7.38 -1.23
N ALA A 366 18.09 8.38 -0.41
CA ALA A 366 16.89 8.46 0.43
C ALA A 366 15.67 9.09 -0.27
N ARG A 367 15.77 9.44 -1.56
CA ARG A 367 14.70 10.05 -2.34
C ARG A 367 13.57 9.07 -2.63
N CYS A 368 12.32 9.55 -2.66
CA CYS A 368 11.16 8.73 -2.97
C CYS A 368 11.28 8.03 -4.34
N ALA A 369 11.83 8.70 -5.34
CA ALA A 369 11.96 8.15 -6.69
C ALA A 369 13.20 7.27 -6.89
N TRP A 370 14.18 7.32 -5.96
CA TRP A 370 15.41 6.54 -6.13
C TRP A 370 15.14 5.04 -6.09
N ARG A 371 15.76 4.32 -7.03
CA ARG A 371 15.59 2.89 -7.24
C ARG A 371 16.92 2.16 -7.08
N PHE A 372 16.90 1.02 -6.45
CA PHE A 372 18.02 0.12 -6.34
C PHE A 372 17.60 -1.32 -6.57
N SER A 373 18.54 -2.20 -6.83
CA SER A 373 18.23 -3.61 -7.01
C SER A 373 19.39 -4.47 -6.52
N TYR A 374 19.06 -5.65 -6.03
CA TYR A 374 20.05 -6.61 -5.58
C TYR A 374 19.61 -8.05 -5.84
N ILE A 375 20.58 -8.98 -5.84
CA ILE A 375 20.32 -10.41 -6.03
C ILE A 375 19.49 -10.92 -4.84
N PRO A 376 18.36 -11.61 -5.06
CA PRO A 376 17.39 -11.94 -4.02
C PRO A 376 17.94 -12.86 -2.90
N GLY A 377 18.92 -13.71 -3.17
CA GLY A 377 19.55 -14.58 -2.16
C GLY A 377 20.77 -13.96 -1.46
N ASN A 378 20.89 -12.63 -1.47
CA ASN A 378 21.96 -11.93 -0.77
C ASN A 378 21.38 -10.96 0.27
N PRO A 379 21.65 -11.15 1.56
CA PRO A 379 21.07 -10.37 2.65
C PRO A 379 21.64 -8.94 2.78
N GLY A 380 22.57 -8.55 1.90
CA GLY A 380 23.31 -7.29 2.04
C GLY A 380 24.49 -7.38 2.98
N GLY A 381 24.94 -6.24 3.49
CA GLY A 381 26.07 -6.17 4.42
C GLY A 381 25.74 -6.73 5.81
N VAL A 382 26.76 -7.24 6.48
CA VAL A 382 26.65 -7.66 7.88
C VAL A 382 26.52 -6.45 8.80
N PRO A 383 25.89 -6.59 10.00
CA PRO A 383 25.78 -5.52 10.99
C PRO A 383 27.12 -4.87 11.29
N GLY A 384 27.17 -3.53 11.27
CA GLY A 384 28.39 -2.76 11.52
C GLY A 384 29.34 -2.62 10.32
N SER A 385 29.02 -3.22 9.17
CA SER A 385 29.74 -2.93 7.93
C SER A 385 29.20 -1.65 7.27
N THR A 386 30.06 -0.96 6.48
CA THR A 386 29.64 0.17 5.65
C THR A 386 28.90 -0.26 4.37
N GLY A 387 28.59 -1.56 4.25
CA GLY A 387 27.86 -2.13 3.12
C GLY A 387 26.35 -1.84 3.19
N PRO A 388 25.62 -2.09 2.09
CA PRO A 388 24.18 -1.87 2.04
C PRO A 388 23.48 -2.80 3.06
N SER A 389 22.68 -2.19 3.95
CA SER A 389 21.87 -2.89 4.94
C SER A 389 20.43 -2.98 4.42
N PHE A 390 19.91 -4.21 4.32
CA PHE A 390 18.58 -4.51 3.78
C PHE A 390 17.65 -5.00 4.87
N GLY A 391 16.46 -4.47 4.87
CA GLY A 391 15.34 -4.87 5.68
C GLY A 391 14.06 -4.87 4.85
N PHE A 392 12.91 -4.80 5.48
CA PHE A 392 11.62 -4.76 4.80
C PHE A 392 10.50 -4.28 5.70
N ARG A 393 9.37 -3.98 5.12
CA ARG A 393 8.06 -3.85 5.78
C ARG A 393 6.99 -4.62 5.01
N CYS A 394 5.92 -4.99 5.69
CA CYS A 394 4.83 -5.71 5.04
C CYS A 394 3.70 -4.78 4.64
N VAL A 395 2.97 -5.26 3.64
CA VAL A 395 1.65 -4.77 3.27
C VAL A 395 0.65 -5.91 3.25
N ARG A 396 -0.64 -5.59 3.22
CA ARG A 396 -1.71 -6.52 2.88
C ARG A 396 -2.86 -5.78 2.20
N GLY A 397 -3.62 -6.51 1.37
CA GLY A 397 -4.85 -6.01 0.79
C GLY A 397 -5.94 -5.76 1.86
N LEU A 398 -6.94 -4.98 1.51
CA LEU A 398 -8.12 -4.70 2.32
C LEU A 398 -9.19 -5.78 2.14
#